data_07c8fbd96ab4eb1c1623a49f547589c9
#
_entry.id   07c8fbd96ab4eb1c1623a49f547589c9
#
_cell.length_a   1.000
_cell.length_b   1.000
_cell.length_c   1.000
_cell.angle_alpha   90.00
_cell.angle_beta   90.00
_cell.angle_gamma   90.00
#
_symmetry.space_group_name_H-M   'P 1'
#
loop_
_entity.id
_entity.type
_entity.pdbx_description
1 polymer ?
#
loop_
_entity_poly.entity_id
_entity_poly.type
_entity_poly.pdbx_seq_one_letter_code
_entity_poly.pdbx_strand_id
1 'polypeptide(L)'
;MKRVIGIGVILSLVLGFSTYAFLWIKHRIEYAVSNAVFVRAEELSYLAFKVDGKVEKVYKDLGDWVEEGEVLAELESTYYQLELESLERKIEALKKKKKGLELKLERIRKELGVNLESSKLRAEEVKKRREALEKRLKAVEVKLELLRKDRKRYRDLLEKGLIPRRKFEEVDTRYRAMLEEKSYIKKSIEELNTAYLRALTGIKSARISLERIKELEKEIEYIGKEIESLEEKKKLAEERLKDTKLRAPFNGVIAKRFISRGDTVRAGQPAFALVNPGSFYIEVLLEETKLKGVKKGSIAYIRLDAYPDLVFEGVVEDISPASAATFALVPRDVSAGEFTKVVQRIPVKIKITKGDLRLLRVGMGGEVEIRRMK
;
A
#
# COMPACT_ATOMS: atom_id res chain seq x y z
N MET A 1 -17.16 -13.36 97.96
CA MET A 1 -17.04 -14.16 96.76
C MET A 1 -17.63 -13.49 95.52
N LYS A 2 -18.87 -13.01 95.43
CA LYS A 2 -19.47 -12.43 94.20
C LYS A 2 -18.70 -11.24 93.60
N ARG A 3 -18.11 -10.31 94.40
CA ARG A 3 -17.32 -9.16 93.94
C ARG A 3 -15.98 -9.56 93.34
N VAL A 4 -15.31 -10.61 93.84
CA VAL A 4 -14.03 -11.10 93.31
C VAL A 4 -14.22 -11.81 91.94
N ILE A 5 -15.34 -12.58 91.84
CA ILE A 5 -15.72 -13.21 90.56
C ILE A 5 -16.06 -12.15 89.49
N GLY A 6 -16.77 -11.07 89.88
CA GLY A 6 -17.10 -9.98 89.01
C GLY A 6 -15.85 -9.23 88.49
N ILE A 7 -14.87 -8.99 89.32
CA ILE A 7 -13.59 -8.36 88.95
C ILE A 7 -12.79 -9.27 87.99
N GLY A 8 -12.78 -10.60 88.28
CA GLY A 8 -12.10 -11.57 87.36
C GLY A 8 -12.71 -11.63 85.98
N VAL A 9 -14.04 -11.57 85.82
CA VAL A 9 -14.73 -11.57 84.55
C VAL A 9 -14.47 -10.25 83.82
N ILE A 10 -14.48 -9.10 84.50
CA ILE A 10 -14.14 -7.82 83.85
C ILE A 10 -12.67 -7.80 83.32
N LEU A 11 -11.76 -8.32 84.18
CA LEU A 11 -10.34 -8.39 83.77
C LEU A 11 -10.10 -9.29 82.53
N SER A 12 -10.78 -10.44 82.44
CA SER A 12 -10.74 -11.34 81.36
C SER A 12 -11.33 -10.72 80.06
N LEU A 13 -12.44 -9.97 80.18
CA LEU A 13 -13.03 -9.23 79.07
C LEU A 13 -12.10 -8.10 78.51
N VAL A 14 -11.49 -7.34 79.45
CA VAL A 14 -10.51 -6.29 79.11
C VAL A 14 -9.28 -6.89 78.43
N LEU A 15 -8.76 -8.02 78.97
CA LEU A 15 -7.61 -8.71 78.35
C LEU A 15 -7.97 -9.25 77.00
N GLY A 16 -9.15 -9.88 76.80
CA GLY A 16 -9.66 -10.34 75.55
C GLY A 16 -9.83 -9.21 74.51
N PHE A 17 -10.41 -8.09 75.00
CA PHE A 17 -10.54 -6.91 74.11
C PHE A 17 -9.19 -6.28 73.76
N SER A 18 -8.25 -6.18 74.70
CA SER A 18 -6.90 -5.66 74.43
C SER A 18 -6.11 -6.54 73.46
N THR A 19 -6.19 -7.86 73.60
CA THR A 19 -5.55 -8.80 72.61
C THR A 19 -6.20 -8.71 71.27
N TYR A 20 -7.52 -8.64 71.18
CA TYR A 20 -8.23 -8.44 69.89
C TYR A 20 -7.85 -7.11 69.25
N ALA A 21 -7.87 -6.01 70.01
CA ALA A 21 -7.47 -4.69 69.50
C ALA A 21 -6.02 -4.67 69.03
N PHE A 22 -5.11 -5.32 69.83
CA PHE A 22 -3.69 -5.43 69.41
C PHE A 22 -3.52 -6.21 68.09
N LEU A 23 -4.19 -7.35 67.94
CA LEU A 23 -4.15 -8.15 66.71
C LEU A 23 -4.75 -7.40 65.53
N TRP A 24 -5.85 -6.67 65.72
CA TRP A 24 -6.50 -5.86 64.72
C TRP A 24 -5.62 -4.68 64.28
N ILE A 25 -4.98 -3.97 65.23
CA ILE A 25 -4.05 -2.88 64.94
C ILE A 25 -2.83 -3.42 64.19
N LYS A 26 -2.25 -4.56 64.68
CA LYS A 26 -1.11 -5.20 64.01
C LYS A 26 -1.44 -5.57 62.57
N HIS A 27 -2.60 -6.17 62.31
CA HIS A 27 -3.05 -6.53 60.96
C HIS A 27 -3.15 -5.30 60.07
N ARG A 28 -3.74 -4.20 60.56
CA ARG A 28 -3.84 -2.93 59.79
C ARG A 28 -2.49 -2.24 59.50
N ILE A 29 -1.50 -2.49 60.36
CA ILE A 29 -0.14 -1.99 60.12
C ILE A 29 0.58 -2.87 59.07
N GLU A 30 0.37 -4.19 59.11
CA GLU A 30 1.04 -5.15 58.23
C GLU A 30 0.41 -5.20 56.84
N TYR A 31 -0.88 -4.94 56.72
CA TYR A 31 -1.62 -5.04 55.43
C TYR A 31 -2.25 -3.69 55.05
N ALA A 32 -2.23 -3.42 53.74
CA ALA A 32 -3.04 -2.38 53.14
C ALA A 32 -4.31 -3.04 52.57
N VAL A 33 -5.46 -2.73 53.15
CA VAL A 33 -6.75 -3.32 52.77
C VAL A 33 -7.51 -2.35 51.86
N SER A 34 -8.08 -2.86 50.79
CA SER A 34 -8.99 -2.11 49.91
C SER A 34 -10.15 -3.00 49.45
N ASN A 35 -11.36 -2.40 49.43
CA ASN A 35 -12.59 -2.98 48.90
C ASN A 35 -12.90 -2.50 47.46
N ALA A 36 -12.07 -1.65 46.90
CA ALA A 36 -12.21 -1.18 45.53
C ALA A 36 -11.31 -2.01 44.59
N VAL A 37 -11.71 -3.23 44.38
CA VAL A 37 -11.01 -4.27 43.60
C VAL A 37 -11.83 -4.61 42.38
N PHE A 38 -11.19 -4.71 41.22
CA PHE A 38 -11.83 -5.08 39.96
C PHE A 38 -11.00 -6.09 39.24
N VAL A 39 -11.64 -7.14 38.73
CA VAL A 39 -11.03 -8.05 37.76
C VAL A 39 -11.00 -7.35 36.42
N ARG A 40 -9.81 -7.27 35.81
CA ARG A 40 -9.56 -6.72 34.45
C ARG A 40 -8.89 -7.76 33.56
N ALA A 41 -8.88 -7.52 32.29
CA ALA A 41 -8.11 -8.30 31.34
C ALA A 41 -7.20 -7.39 30.51
N GLU A 42 -5.97 -7.78 30.27
CA GLU A 42 -5.07 -7.04 29.36
C GLU A 42 -5.56 -7.15 27.92
N GLU A 43 -6.00 -8.34 27.54
CA GLU A 43 -6.55 -8.63 26.22
C GLU A 43 -8.09 -8.67 26.29
N LEU A 44 -8.69 -7.48 26.25
CA LEU A 44 -10.12 -7.26 26.04
C LEU A 44 -10.27 -6.37 24.80
N SER A 45 -10.89 -6.89 23.75
CA SER A 45 -11.05 -6.15 22.50
C SER A 45 -12.51 -6.10 22.04
N TYR A 46 -12.94 -4.92 21.60
CA TYR A 46 -14.21 -4.74 20.90
C TYR A 46 -13.95 -4.91 19.41
N LEU A 47 -14.40 -6.02 18.85
CA LEU A 47 -14.22 -6.38 17.46
C LEU A 47 -15.31 -5.73 16.61
N ALA A 48 -14.93 -5.12 15.50
CA ALA A 48 -15.83 -4.46 14.56
C ALA A 48 -15.44 -4.81 13.12
N PHE A 49 -16.42 -4.80 12.22
CA PHE A 49 -16.12 -4.87 10.80
C PHE A 49 -15.44 -3.58 10.35
N LYS A 50 -14.53 -3.69 9.38
CA LYS A 50 -13.86 -2.53 8.78
C LYS A 50 -14.63 -1.96 7.58
N VAL A 51 -15.71 -2.63 7.17
CA VAL A 51 -16.57 -2.26 6.04
C VAL A 51 -18.03 -2.31 6.48
N ASP A 52 -18.87 -1.55 5.77
CA ASP A 52 -20.31 -1.52 5.99
C ASP A 52 -20.98 -2.74 5.37
N GLY A 53 -22.10 -3.19 5.92
CA GLY A 53 -22.87 -4.26 5.29
C GLY A 53 -23.95 -4.82 6.17
N LYS A 54 -24.73 -5.72 5.57
CA LYS A 54 -25.75 -6.50 6.27
C LYS A 54 -25.14 -7.81 6.75
N VAL A 55 -25.37 -8.17 8.02
CA VAL A 55 -24.90 -9.43 8.60
C VAL A 55 -25.63 -10.60 7.97
N GLU A 56 -24.89 -11.43 7.23
CA GLU A 56 -25.42 -12.63 6.60
C GLU A 56 -25.43 -13.80 7.55
N LYS A 57 -24.31 -14.03 8.26
CA LYS A 57 -24.14 -15.13 9.20
C LYS A 57 -23.40 -14.69 10.44
N VAL A 58 -23.78 -15.31 11.57
CA VAL A 58 -23.10 -15.22 12.86
C VAL A 58 -22.77 -16.64 13.28
N TYR A 59 -21.52 -16.94 13.54
CA TYR A 59 -21.02 -18.30 13.83
C TYR A 59 -20.80 -18.54 15.32
N LYS A 60 -20.61 -17.46 16.10
CA LYS A 60 -20.26 -17.51 17.52
C LYS A 60 -21.23 -16.71 18.36
N ASP A 61 -21.44 -17.17 19.60
CA ASP A 61 -22.30 -16.50 20.55
C ASP A 61 -21.58 -16.25 21.91
N LEU A 62 -22.29 -15.64 22.84
CA LEU A 62 -21.82 -15.38 24.20
C LEU A 62 -21.32 -16.68 24.88
N GLY A 63 -20.11 -16.65 25.41
CA GLY A 63 -19.51 -17.76 26.11
C GLY A 63 -18.71 -18.74 25.24
N ASP A 64 -18.80 -18.62 23.89
CA ASP A 64 -18.05 -19.48 22.99
C ASP A 64 -16.55 -19.20 23.06
N TRP A 65 -15.76 -20.25 23.08
CA TRP A 65 -14.32 -20.19 22.85
C TRP A 65 -14.01 -20.02 21.37
N VAL A 66 -13.02 -19.19 21.06
CA VAL A 66 -12.56 -18.92 19.70
C VAL A 66 -11.04 -18.97 19.63
N GLU A 67 -10.53 -19.41 18.48
CA GLU A 67 -9.10 -19.39 18.18
C GLU A 67 -8.74 -18.17 17.32
N GLU A 68 -7.47 -17.77 17.37
CA GLU A 68 -6.94 -16.70 16.52
C GLU A 68 -7.17 -17.00 15.03
N GLY A 69 -7.69 -16.01 14.30
CA GLY A 69 -8.04 -16.13 12.87
C GLY A 69 -9.39 -16.79 12.59
N GLU A 70 -10.07 -17.35 13.59
CA GLU A 70 -11.39 -17.98 13.41
C GLU A 70 -12.46 -16.92 13.01
N VAL A 71 -13.35 -17.28 12.07
CA VAL A 71 -14.41 -16.38 11.60
C VAL A 71 -15.57 -16.36 12.60
N LEU A 72 -15.91 -15.18 13.09
CA LEU A 72 -16.98 -14.96 14.06
C LEU A 72 -18.32 -14.63 13.40
N ALA A 73 -18.27 -13.82 12.34
CA ALA A 73 -19.44 -13.42 11.56
C ALA A 73 -19.03 -13.00 10.15
N GLU A 74 -20.00 -13.02 9.23
CA GLU A 74 -19.83 -12.60 7.84
C GLU A 74 -20.92 -11.60 7.44
N LEU A 75 -20.53 -10.58 6.66
CA LEU A 75 -21.43 -9.68 5.97
C LEU A 75 -21.79 -10.23 4.58
N GLU A 76 -22.89 -9.77 4.03
CA GLU A 76 -23.26 -10.02 2.63
C GLU A 76 -22.19 -9.47 1.70
N SER A 77 -21.49 -10.36 0.99
CA SER A 77 -20.28 -10.03 0.22
C SER A 77 -20.53 -9.75 -1.26
N THR A 78 -21.77 -9.93 -1.74
CA THR A 78 -22.15 -9.87 -3.16
C THR A 78 -21.71 -8.56 -3.82
N TYR A 79 -21.93 -7.42 -3.16
CA TYR A 79 -21.51 -6.12 -3.67
C TYR A 79 -19.98 -6.02 -3.86
N TYR A 80 -19.21 -6.47 -2.88
CA TYR A 80 -17.76 -6.45 -2.90
C TYR A 80 -17.16 -7.41 -3.95
N GLN A 81 -17.80 -8.56 -4.14
CA GLN A 81 -17.44 -9.52 -5.20
C GLN A 81 -17.67 -8.94 -6.59
N LEU A 82 -18.81 -8.30 -6.83
CA LEU A 82 -19.12 -7.66 -8.11
C LEU A 82 -18.19 -6.48 -8.41
N GLU A 83 -17.82 -5.69 -7.39
CA GLU A 83 -16.84 -4.61 -7.54
C GLU A 83 -15.49 -5.18 -7.98
N LEU A 84 -15.00 -6.22 -7.32
CA LEU A 84 -13.75 -6.91 -7.65
C LEU A 84 -13.78 -7.46 -9.08
N GLU A 85 -14.84 -8.21 -9.44
CA GLU A 85 -15.01 -8.78 -10.78
C GLU A 85 -15.05 -7.70 -11.87
N SER A 86 -15.71 -6.57 -11.60
CA SER A 86 -15.74 -5.43 -12.53
C SER A 86 -14.34 -4.86 -12.79
N LEU A 87 -13.52 -4.73 -11.74
CA LEU A 87 -12.14 -4.26 -11.87
C LEU A 87 -11.27 -5.27 -12.65
N GLU A 88 -11.43 -6.56 -12.38
CA GLU A 88 -10.72 -7.62 -13.10
C GLU A 88 -11.02 -7.61 -14.60
N ARG A 89 -12.29 -7.50 -14.97
CA ARG A 89 -12.71 -7.41 -16.37
C ARG A 89 -12.14 -6.16 -17.06
N LYS A 90 -12.08 -5.01 -16.38
CA LYS A 90 -11.48 -3.77 -16.92
C LYS A 90 -9.99 -3.94 -17.14
N ILE A 91 -9.26 -4.50 -16.18
CA ILE A 91 -7.82 -4.77 -16.28
C ILE A 91 -7.55 -5.72 -17.45
N GLU A 92 -8.31 -6.79 -17.58
CA GLU A 92 -8.15 -7.76 -18.68
C GLU A 92 -8.39 -7.11 -20.05
N ALA A 93 -9.43 -6.30 -20.19
CA ALA A 93 -9.72 -5.57 -21.42
C ALA A 93 -8.57 -4.62 -21.82
N LEU A 94 -8.02 -3.88 -20.85
CA LEU A 94 -6.88 -2.99 -21.08
C LEU A 94 -5.59 -3.76 -21.41
N LYS A 95 -5.34 -4.89 -20.75
CA LYS A 95 -4.20 -5.78 -21.07
C LYS A 95 -4.30 -6.30 -22.52
N LYS A 96 -5.48 -6.71 -22.95
CA LYS A 96 -5.73 -7.12 -24.35
C LYS A 96 -5.51 -5.96 -25.32
N LYS A 97 -6.01 -4.76 -25.01
CA LYS A 97 -5.80 -3.54 -25.82
C LYS A 97 -4.32 -3.21 -25.93
N LYS A 98 -3.57 -3.19 -24.82
CA LYS A 98 -2.13 -2.94 -24.77
C LYS A 98 -1.37 -3.91 -25.67
N LYS A 99 -1.65 -5.22 -25.54
CA LYS A 99 -1.02 -6.26 -26.37
C LYS A 99 -1.31 -6.08 -27.86
N GLY A 100 -2.53 -5.68 -28.22
CA GLY A 100 -2.90 -5.37 -29.61
C GLY A 100 -2.08 -4.19 -30.18
N LEU A 101 -1.88 -3.14 -29.36
CA LEU A 101 -1.06 -1.99 -29.75
C LEU A 101 0.43 -2.34 -29.84
N GLU A 102 0.95 -3.18 -28.98
CA GLU A 102 2.34 -3.68 -29.02
C GLU A 102 2.61 -4.47 -30.33
N LEU A 103 1.69 -5.37 -30.70
CA LEU A 103 1.78 -6.10 -31.97
C LEU A 103 1.71 -5.17 -33.19
N LYS A 104 0.84 -4.13 -33.14
CA LYS A 104 0.76 -3.11 -34.19
C LYS A 104 2.05 -2.32 -34.27
N LEU A 105 2.63 -1.93 -33.16
CA LEU A 105 3.90 -1.22 -33.07
C LEU A 105 5.04 -2.04 -33.71
N GLU A 106 5.13 -3.32 -33.36
CA GLU A 106 6.15 -4.23 -33.91
C GLU A 106 6.05 -4.35 -35.45
N ARG A 107 4.81 -4.48 -35.95
CA ARG A 107 4.57 -4.54 -37.39
C ARG A 107 5.03 -3.25 -38.08
N ILE A 108 4.63 -2.08 -37.55
CA ILE A 108 5.02 -0.79 -38.13
C ILE A 108 6.54 -0.61 -38.08
N ARG A 109 7.22 -1.02 -37.04
CA ARG A 109 8.69 -0.96 -36.93
C ARG A 109 9.38 -1.81 -37.98
N LYS A 110 8.89 -3.05 -38.20
CA LYS A 110 9.43 -3.95 -39.23
C LYS A 110 9.25 -3.35 -40.65
N GLU A 111 8.04 -2.91 -40.99
CA GLU A 111 7.75 -2.29 -42.28
C GLU A 111 8.59 -1.03 -42.50
N LEU A 112 8.72 -0.19 -41.49
CA LEU A 112 9.51 1.03 -41.54
C LEU A 112 11.00 0.72 -41.75
N GLY A 113 11.56 -0.28 -41.05
CA GLY A 113 12.95 -0.68 -41.18
C GLY A 113 13.27 -1.08 -42.62
N VAL A 114 12.44 -1.95 -43.23
CA VAL A 114 12.61 -2.41 -44.61
C VAL A 114 12.48 -1.25 -45.63
N ASN A 115 11.46 -0.40 -45.44
CA ASN A 115 11.21 0.73 -46.35
C ASN A 115 12.32 1.79 -46.28
N LEU A 116 12.81 2.10 -45.10
CA LEU A 116 13.90 3.06 -44.89
C LEU A 116 15.20 2.55 -45.53
N GLU A 117 15.55 1.30 -45.29
CA GLU A 117 16.77 0.67 -45.84
C GLU A 117 16.70 0.64 -47.33
N SER A 118 15.60 0.16 -47.94
CA SER A 118 15.42 0.13 -49.40
C SER A 118 15.49 1.53 -50.04
N SER A 119 14.92 2.55 -49.38
CA SER A 119 14.96 3.94 -49.86
C SER A 119 16.37 4.52 -49.81
N LYS A 120 17.14 4.23 -48.74
CA LYS A 120 18.55 4.64 -48.64
C LYS A 120 19.41 3.99 -49.73
N LEU A 121 19.28 2.68 -49.92
CA LEU A 121 20.03 1.95 -50.94
C LEU A 121 19.73 2.48 -52.35
N ARG A 122 18.44 2.74 -52.67
CA ARG A 122 18.06 3.36 -53.98
C ARG A 122 18.64 4.76 -54.12
N ALA A 123 18.60 5.60 -53.06
CA ALA A 123 19.18 6.94 -53.13
C ALA A 123 20.69 6.89 -53.42
N GLU A 124 21.41 5.98 -52.76
CA GLU A 124 22.85 5.80 -52.96
C GLU A 124 23.19 5.28 -54.35
N GLU A 125 22.45 4.29 -54.83
CA GLU A 125 22.63 3.74 -56.20
C GLU A 125 22.42 4.82 -57.26
N VAL A 126 21.31 5.57 -57.19
CA VAL A 126 21.01 6.66 -58.14
C VAL A 126 22.07 7.74 -58.04
N LYS A 127 22.55 8.10 -56.85
CA LYS A 127 23.64 9.07 -56.67
C LYS A 127 24.92 8.62 -57.38
N LYS A 128 25.35 7.36 -57.18
CA LYS A 128 26.54 6.80 -57.84
C LYS A 128 26.42 6.81 -59.36
N ARG A 129 25.26 6.42 -59.92
CA ARG A 129 25.00 6.46 -61.37
C ARG A 129 25.04 7.89 -61.89
N ARG A 130 24.47 8.85 -61.19
CA ARG A 130 24.52 10.27 -61.58
C ARG A 130 25.94 10.78 -61.61
N GLU A 131 26.75 10.54 -60.58
CA GLU A 131 28.16 10.94 -60.53
C GLU A 131 28.99 10.35 -61.67
N ALA A 132 28.71 9.11 -62.04
CA ALA A 132 29.36 8.48 -63.19
C ALA A 132 29.02 9.18 -64.55
N LEU A 133 27.72 9.54 -64.72
CA LEU A 133 27.30 10.30 -65.91
C LEU A 133 27.85 11.73 -65.94
N GLU A 134 27.93 12.40 -64.73
CA GLU A 134 28.55 13.73 -64.67
C GLU A 134 30.04 13.70 -65.07
N LYS A 135 30.79 12.66 -64.67
CA LYS A 135 32.18 12.45 -65.14
C LYS A 135 32.25 12.22 -66.59
N ARG A 136 31.31 11.40 -67.17
CA ARG A 136 31.22 11.17 -68.59
C ARG A 136 30.88 12.45 -69.35
N LEU A 137 29.95 13.26 -68.87
CA LEU A 137 29.58 14.56 -69.45
C LEU A 137 30.78 15.46 -69.53
N LYS A 138 31.60 15.61 -68.49
CA LYS A 138 32.85 16.38 -68.55
C LYS A 138 33.79 15.91 -69.63
N ALA A 139 33.98 14.60 -69.82
CA ALA A 139 34.84 14.03 -70.84
C ALA A 139 34.32 14.34 -72.30
N VAL A 140 32.98 14.25 -72.44
CA VAL A 140 32.33 14.62 -73.73
C VAL A 140 32.45 16.12 -74.00
N GLU A 141 32.33 16.98 -73.00
CA GLU A 141 32.49 18.43 -73.12
C GLU A 141 33.91 18.82 -73.56
N VAL A 142 34.92 18.17 -73.00
CA VAL A 142 36.32 18.38 -73.43
C VAL A 142 36.50 17.98 -74.91
N LYS A 143 35.97 16.81 -75.34
CA LYS A 143 36.03 16.37 -76.78
C LYS A 143 35.25 17.30 -77.69
N LEU A 144 34.08 17.78 -77.26
CA LEU A 144 33.26 18.69 -78.05
C LEU A 144 33.95 20.04 -78.22
N GLU A 145 34.67 20.54 -77.23
CA GLU A 145 35.44 21.78 -77.38
C GLU A 145 36.60 21.63 -78.44
N LEU A 146 37.27 20.48 -78.44
CA LEU A 146 38.28 20.15 -79.46
C LEU A 146 37.65 20.12 -80.84
N LEU A 147 36.54 19.37 -81.01
CA LEU A 147 35.82 19.27 -82.28
C LEU A 147 35.25 20.62 -82.72
N ARG A 148 34.86 21.51 -81.85
CA ARG A 148 34.42 22.87 -82.12
C ARG A 148 35.56 23.71 -82.73
N LYS A 149 36.77 23.61 -82.16
CA LYS A 149 37.96 24.29 -82.67
C LYS A 149 38.35 23.75 -84.09
N ASP A 150 38.31 22.41 -84.20
CA ASP A 150 38.59 21.77 -85.51
C ASP A 150 37.57 22.17 -86.57
N ARG A 151 36.26 22.12 -86.25
CA ARG A 151 35.18 22.54 -87.15
C ARG A 151 35.37 23.96 -87.58
N LYS A 152 35.74 24.92 -86.72
CA LYS A 152 36.03 26.31 -87.06
C LYS A 152 37.20 26.36 -88.00
N ARG A 153 38.33 25.72 -87.73
CA ARG A 153 39.55 25.67 -88.57
C ARG A 153 39.25 25.10 -89.97
N TYR A 154 38.51 23.98 -90.02
CA TYR A 154 38.15 23.34 -91.29
C TYR A 154 37.14 24.18 -92.06
N ARG A 155 36.28 24.94 -91.49
CA ARG A 155 35.38 25.90 -92.11
C ARG A 155 36.19 27.02 -92.76
N ASP A 156 37.12 27.65 -92.05
CA ASP A 156 37.98 28.70 -92.56
C ASP A 156 38.84 28.23 -93.72
N LEU A 157 39.32 26.98 -93.71
CA LEU A 157 40.09 26.37 -94.82
C LEU A 157 39.19 26.07 -96.01
N LEU A 158 37.95 25.65 -95.84
CA LEU A 158 37.00 25.43 -96.90
C LEU A 158 36.61 26.75 -97.61
N GLU A 159 36.36 27.81 -96.85
CA GLU A 159 36.06 29.14 -97.35
C GLU A 159 37.21 29.71 -98.19
N LYS A 160 38.47 29.33 -97.90
CA LYS A 160 39.68 29.66 -98.65
C LYS A 160 39.94 28.73 -99.82
N GLY A 161 39.07 27.70 -100.03
CA GLY A 161 39.25 26.74 -101.14
C GLY A 161 40.40 25.73 -100.91
N LEU A 162 40.98 25.64 -99.72
CA LEU A 162 42.17 24.84 -99.42
C LEU A 162 41.88 23.38 -99.07
N ILE A 163 40.58 23.02 -98.86
CA ILE A 163 40.17 21.63 -98.61
C ILE A 163 38.89 21.29 -99.36
N PRO A 164 38.65 20.00 -99.71
CA PRO A 164 37.41 19.53 -100.33
C PRO A 164 36.24 19.63 -99.27
N ARG A 165 35.02 19.96 -99.74
CA ARG A 165 33.78 20.06 -98.89
C ARG A 165 33.53 18.80 -98.03
N ARG A 166 33.79 17.63 -98.60
CA ARG A 166 33.66 16.34 -97.89
C ARG A 166 34.48 16.30 -96.58
N LYS A 167 35.67 16.91 -96.57
CA LYS A 167 36.49 16.95 -95.33
C LYS A 167 35.86 17.81 -94.26
N PHE A 168 35.23 18.92 -94.56
CA PHE A 168 34.49 19.72 -93.65
C PHE A 168 33.23 18.98 -93.14
N GLU A 169 32.46 18.36 -94.00
CA GLU A 169 31.28 17.58 -93.73
C GLU A 169 31.57 16.43 -92.74
N GLU A 170 32.69 15.74 -92.86
CA GLU A 170 33.15 14.73 -91.89
C GLU A 170 33.35 15.29 -90.52
N VAL A 171 33.98 16.45 -90.37
CA VAL A 171 34.22 17.10 -89.08
C VAL A 171 32.92 17.65 -88.47
N ASP A 172 32.07 18.26 -89.31
CA ASP A 172 30.76 18.79 -88.91
C ASP A 172 29.83 17.66 -88.42
N THR A 173 29.84 16.53 -89.12
CA THR A 173 29.05 15.36 -88.65
C THR A 173 29.53 14.82 -87.33
N ARG A 174 30.86 14.71 -87.10
CA ARG A 174 31.45 14.31 -85.83
C ARG A 174 31.08 15.31 -84.70
N TYR A 175 31.12 16.61 -84.98
CA TYR A 175 30.74 17.64 -84.04
C TYR A 175 29.25 17.53 -83.65
N ARG A 176 28.32 17.35 -84.58
CA ARG A 176 26.90 17.18 -84.35
C ARG A 176 26.60 15.92 -83.56
N ALA A 177 27.23 14.78 -83.97
CA ALA A 177 27.07 13.54 -83.21
C ALA A 177 27.49 13.67 -81.76
N MET A 178 28.61 14.40 -81.45
CA MET A 178 29.06 14.64 -80.06
C MET A 178 28.13 15.62 -79.33
N LEU A 179 27.48 16.56 -80.02
CA LEU A 179 26.50 17.46 -79.50
C LEU A 179 25.24 16.68 -79.05
N GLU A 180 24.77 15.74 -79.82
CA GLU A 180 23.66 14.85 -79.52
C GLU A 180 24.02 13.93 -78.33
N GLU A 181 25.23 13.38 -78.24
CA GLU A 181 25.68 12.61 -77.09
C GLU A 181 25.67 13.42 -75.80
N LYS A 182 26.15 14.69 -75.89
CA LYS A 182 26.07 15.61 -74.75
C LYS A 182 24.62 15.84 -74.29
N SER A 183 23.71 16.09 -75.20
CA SER A 183 22.28 16.31 -74.93
C SER A 183 21.65 15.08 -74.28
N TYR A 184 21.93 13.87 -74.78
CA TYR A 184 21.46 12.62 -74.23
C TYR A 184 21.93 12.43 -72.81
N ILE A 185 23.26 12.63 -72.54
CA ILE A 185 23.80 12.49 -71.16
C ILE A 185 23.15 13.49 -70.17
N LYS A 186 22.96 14.76 -70.64
CA LYS A 186 22.28 15.76 -69.79
C LYS A 186 20.87 15.34 -69.47
N LYS A 187 20.07 14.84 -70.35
CA LYS A 187 18.73 14.34 -70.14
C LYS A 187 18.74 13.15 -69.20
N SER A 188 19.66 12.22 -69.30
CA SER A 188 19.83 11.08 -68.46
C SER A 188 20.17 11.52 -66.98
N ILE A 189 20.99 12.56 -66.79
CA ILE A 189 21.29 13.16 -65.45
C ILE A 189 20.05 13.76 -64.91
N GLU A 190 19.20 14.48 -65.63
CA GLU A 190 17.94 15.05 -65.16
C GLU A 190 16.95 13.97 -64.74
N GLU A 191 16.82 12.88 -65.47
CA GLU A 191 16.01 11.72 -65.08
C GLU A 191 16.49 11.10 -63.79
N LEU A 192 17.82 10.93 -63.59
CA LEU A 192 18.40 10.44 -62.34
C LEU A 192 18.21 11.42 -61.21
N ASN A 193 18.27 12.75 -61.44
CA ASN A 193 17.96 13.75 -60.40
C ASN A 193 16.52 13.59 -59.91
N THR A 194 15.56 13.39 -60.82
CA THR A 194 14.17 13.13 -60.48
C THR A 194 14.01 11.83 -59.68
N ALA A 195 14.71 10.75 -60.08
CA ALA A 195 14.71 9.49 -59.34
C ALA A 195 15.34 9.62 -57.96
N TYR A 196 16.41 10.41 -57.81
CA TYR A 196 17.04 10.71 -56.53
C TYR A 196 16.10 11.47 -55.57
N LEU A 197 15.41 12.49 -56.08
CA LEU A 197 14.40 13.24 -55.29
C LEU A 197 13.26 12.33 -54.84
N ARG A 198 12.80 11.39 -55.67
CA ARG A 198 11.80 10.38 -55.26
C ARG A 198 12.32 9.49 -54.13
N ALA A 199 13.57 9.03 -54.19
CA ALA A 199 14.18 8.24 -53.14
C ALA A 199 14.31 9.02 -51.81
N LEU A 200 14.70 10.31 -51.87
CA LEU A 200 14.73 11.21 -50.73
C LEU A 200 13.35 11.43 -50.10
N THR A 201 12.30 11.53 -50.92
CA THR A 201 10.92 11.63 -50.44
C THR A 201 10.52 10.38 -49.68
N GLY A 202 10.93 9.19 -50.10
CA GLY A 202 10.74 7.93 -49.38
C GLY A 202 11.40 7.95 -48.02
N ILE A 203 12.63 8.46 -47.90
CA ILE A 203 13.33 8.62 -46.63
C ILE A 203 12.59 9.62 -45.69
N LYS A 204 12.08 10.71 -46.23
CA LYS A 204 11.31 11.71 -45.47
C LYS A 204 10.00 11.11 -44.95
N SER A 205 9.27 10.35 -45.75
CA SER A 205 8.06 9.64 -45.34
C SER A 205 8.34 8.64 -44.23
N ALA A 206 9.45 7.91 -44.30
CA ALA A 206 9.89 7.00 -43.26
C ALA A 206 10.16 7.73 -41.92
N ARG A 207 10.73 8.95 -41.98
CA ARG A 207 10.95 9.79 -40.76
C ARG A 207 9.64 10.21 -40.13
N ILE A 208 8.63 10.58 -40.90
CA ILE A 208 7.27 10.90 -40.36
C ILE A 208 6.65 9.69 -39.68
N SER A 209 6.86 8.49 -40.26
CA SER A 209 6.39 7.24 -39.62
C SER A 209 7.07 6.93 -38.28
N LEU A 210 8.30 7.41 -38.03
CA LEU A 210 8.97 7.32 -36.73
C LEU A 210 8.25 8.17 -35.65
N GLU A 211 7.66 9.31 -35.97
CA GLU A 211 6.88 10.10 -35.07
C GLU A 211 5.61 9.36 -34.63
N ARG A 212 4.95 8.70 -35.59
CA ARG A 212 3.79 7.83 -35.27
C ARG A 212 4.15 6.68 -34.33
N ILE A 213 5.33 6.11 -34.44
CA ILE A 213 5.84 5.09 -33.52
C ILE A 213 5.91 5.65 -32.10
N LYS A 214 6.49 6.84 -31.93
CA LYS A 214 6.59 7.52 -30.63
C LYS A 214 5.22 7.81 -30.01
N GLU A 215 4.25 8.20 -30.81
CA GLU A 215 2.88 8.41 -30.35
C GLU A 215 2.26 7.11 -29.84
N LEU A 216 2.47 6.02 -30.59
CA LEU A 216 1.97 4.70 -30.22
C LEU A 216 2.64 4.17 -28.94
N GLU A 217 3.95 4.40 -28.76
CA GLU A 217 4.71 4.07 -27.56
C GLU A 217 4.15 4.80 -26.34
N LYS A 218 3.84 6.10 -26.47
CA LYS A 218 3.21 6.88 -25.41
C LYS A 218 1.81 6.37 -25.07
N GLU A 219 1.02 5.97 -26.05
CA GLU A 219 -0.30 5.38 -25.82
C GLU A 219 -0.19 4.06 -25.05
N ILE A 220 0.78 3.20 -25.40
CA ILE A 220 1.07 1.94 -24.71
C ILE A 220 1.50 2.21 -23.25
N GLU A 221 2.37 3.20 -23.04
CA GLU A 221 2.82 3.61 -21.69
C GLU A 221 1.64 4.13 -20.87
N TYR A 222 0.79 4.98 -21.45
CA TYR A 222 -0.39 5.50 -20.77
C TYR A 222 -1.33 4.38 -20.32
N ILE A 223 -1.63 3.43 -21.22
CA ILE A 223 -2.44 2.25 -20.87
C ILE A 223 -1.76 1.41 -19.78
N GLY A 224 -0.43 1.31 -19.80
CA GLY A 224 0.34 0.64 -18.77
C GLY A 224 0.09 1.25 -17.38
N LYS A 225 0.16 2.57 -17.26
CA LYS A 225 -0.11 3.31 -16.01
C LYS A 225 -1.58 3.20 -15.57
N GLU A 226 -2.51 3.17 -16.51
CA GLU A 226 -3.93 2.96 -16.22
C GLU A 226 -4.18 1.56 -15.65
N ILE A 227 -3.53 0.53 -16.20
CA ILE A 227 -3.59 -0.85 -15.66
C ILE A 227 -3.03 -0.87 -14.24
N GLU A 228 -1.87 -0.28 -13.97
CA GLU A 228 -1.25 -0.21 -12.65
C GLU A 228 -2.20 0.43 -11.62
N SER A 229 -2.80 1.57 -11.95
CA SER A 229 -3.79 2.23 -11.08
C SER A 229 -5.02 1.36 -10.80
N LEU A 230 -5.49 0.58 -11.78
CA LEU A 230 -6.60 -0.34 -11.59
C LEU A 230 -6.20 -1.57 -10.78
N GLU A 231 -4.96 -2.06 -10.89
CA GLU A 231 -4.42 -3.15 -10.08
C GLU A 231 -4.33 -2.74 -8.59
N GLU A 232 -3.96 -1.48 -8.30
CA GLU A 232 -4.02 -0.95 -6.93
C GLU A 232 -5.46 -0.89 -6.40
N LYS A 233 -6.41 -0.43 -7.21
CA LYS A 233 -7.83 -0.43 -6.84
C LYS A 233 -8.37 -1.83 -6.63
N LYS A 234 -7.97 -2.79 -7.47
CA LYS A 234 -8.30 -4.21 -7.32
C LYS A 234 -7.82 -4.73 -5.97
N LYS A 235 -6.57 -4.47 -5.60
CA LYS A 235 -6.01 -4.88 -4.31
C LYS A 235 -6.81 -4.32 -3.12
N LEU A 236 -7.22 -3.05 -3.20
CA LEU A 236 -8.08 -2.45 -2.18
C LEU A 236 -9.46 -3.14 -2.11
N ALA A 237 -10.05 -3.49 -3.27
CA ALA A 237 -11.32 -4.21 -3.31
C ALA A 237 -11.19 -5.65 -2.74
N GLU A 238 -10.07 -6.32 -2.97
CA GLU A 238 -9.75 -7.63 -2.37
C GLU A 238 -9.67 -7.54 -0.84
N GLU A 239 -9.02 -6.51 -0.30
CA GLU A 239 -8.96 -6.30 1.15
C GLU A 239 -10.36 -5.99 1.74
N ARG A 240 -11.16 -5.14 1.07
CA ARG A 240 -12.55 -4.90 1.49
C ARG A 240 -13.40 -6.16 1.48
N LEU A 241 -13.21 -7.03 0.49
CA LEU A 241 -13.90 -8.32 0.44
C LEU A 241 -13.45 -9.24 1.59
N LYS A 242 -12.17 -9.26 1.96
CA LYS A 242 -11.70 -9.98 3.15
C LYS A 242 -12.28 -9.41 4.44
N ASP A 243 -12.41 -8.08 4.53
CA ASP A 243 -12.94 -7.37 5.69
C ASP A 243 -14.45 -7.57 5.88
N THR A 244 -15.17 -8.22 4.93
CA THR A 244 -16.54 -8.70 5.14
C THR A 244 -16.61 -9.87 6.13
N LYS A 245 -15.46 -10.51 6.45
CA LYS A 245 -15.35 -11.61 7.42
C LYS A 245 -14.66 -11.11 8.68
N LEU A 246 -15.42 -11.06 9.76
CA LEU A 246 -14.86 -10.67 11.07
C LEU A 246 -14.16 -11.88 11.70
N ARG A 247 -12.88 -11.71 12.03
CA ARG A 247 -12.04 -12.77 12.63
C ARG A 247 -11.57 -12.40 14.02
N ALA A 248 -11.33 -13.42 14.86
CA ALA A 248 -10.73 -13.26 16.17
C ALA A 248 -9.25 -12.87 16.03
N PRO A 249 -8.78 -11.78 16.71
CA PRO A 249 -7.38 -11.38 16.66
C PRO A 249 -6.47 -12.16 17.63
N PHE A 250 -7.04 -12.88 18.59
CA PHE A 250 -6.35 -13.73 19.57
C PHE A 250 -7.29 -14.81 20.10
N ASN A 251 -6.75 -15.82 20.76
CA ASN A 251 -7.53 -16.88 21.41
C ASN A 251 -8.28 -16.33 22.62
N GLY A 252 -9.57 -16.63 22.74
CA GLY A 252 -10.36 -16.11 23.85
C GLY A 252 -11.79 -16.58 23.89
N VAL A 253 -12.57 -15.94 24.77
CA VAL A 253 -14.01 -16.19 24.94
C VAL A 253 -14.81 -14.97 24.54
N ILE A 254 -15.91 -15.18 23.83
CA ILE A 254 -16.84 -14.11 23.49
C ILE A 254 -17.55 -13.63 24.77
N ALA A 255 -17.18 -12.44 25.23
CA ALA A 255 -17.75 -11.82 26.43
C ALA A 255 -19.11 -11.14 26.15
N LYS A 256 -19.34 -10.68 24.91
CA LYS A 256 -20.62 -10.09 24.48
C LYS A 256 -20.73 -10.11 22.96
N ARG A 257 -21.93 -10.32 22.47
CA ARG A 257 -22.35 -10.17 21.08
C ARG A 257 -23.27 -8.95 20.97
N PHE A 258 -22.98 -8.06 20.00
CA PHE A 258 -23.75 -6.82 19.79
C PHE A 258 -24.57 -6.86 18.50
N ILE A 259 -24.38 -7.88 17.63
CA ILE A 259 -25.00 -8.00 16.32
C ILE A 259 -25.84 -9.28 16.21
N SER A 260 -26.82 -9.25 15.33
CA SER A 260 -27.64 -10.42 14.96
C SER A 260 -27.70 -10.56 13.45
N ARG A 261 -28.03 -11.77 12.99
CA ARG A 261 -28.28 -12.00 11.56
C ARG A 261 -29.36 -11.05 11.02
N GLY A 262 -29.07 -10.38 9.93
CA GLY A 262 -29.99 -9.44 9.29
C GLY A 262 -29.75 -7.98 9.70
N ASP A 263 -28.97 -7.72 10.74
CA ASP A 263 -28.61 -6.36 11.13
C ASP A 263 -27.76 -5.69 10.05
N THR A 264 -27.89 -4.37 9.94
CA THR A 264 -26.98 -3.54 9.14
C THR A 264 -25.98 -2.85 10.04
N VAL A 265 -24.69 -3.09 9.83
CA VAL A 265 -23.60 -2.54 10.62
C VAL A 265 -22.77 -1.56 9.80
N ARG A 266 -22.17 -0.59 10.48
CA ARG A 266 -21.21 0.34 9.91
C ARG A 266 -19.79 -0.04 10.30
N ALA A 267 -18.84 0.36 9.51
CA ALA A 267 -17.42 0.21 9.82
C ALA A 267 -17.09 0.82 11.18
N GLY A 268 -16.36 0.06 12.03
CA GLY A 268 -16.03 0.47 13.40
C GLY A 268 -17.13 0.27 14.44
N GLN A 269 -18.34 -0.14 14.07
CA GLN A 269 -19.40 -0.46 15.03
C GLN A 269 -19.08 -1.78 15.75
N PRO A 270 -19.05 -1.80 17.11
CA PRO A 270 -18.78 -3.03 17.86
C PRO A 270 -19.72 -4.17 17.49
N ALA A 271 -19.16 -5.31 17.12
CA ALA A 271 -19.88 -6.54 16.81
C ALA A 271 -19.74 -7.59 17.91
N PHE A 272 -18.53 -7.75 18.47
CA PHE A 272 -18.25 -8.64 19.59
C PHE A 272 -17.30 -7.99 20.58
N ALA A 273 -17.39 -8.43 21.85
CA ALA A 273 -16.34 -8.22 22.83
C ALA A 273 -15.64 -9.56 23.07
N LEU A 274 -14.34 -9.62 22.83
CA LEU A 274 -13.50 -10.80 22.99
C LEU A 274 -12.54 -10.59 24.18
N VAL A 275 -12.42 -11.59 25.04
CA VAL A 275 -11.55 -11.58 26.24
C VAL A 275 -10.66 -12.81 26.22
N ASN A 276 -9.37 -12.61 26.49
CA ASN A 276 -8.47 -13.73 26.80
C ASN A 276 -8.47 -14.00 28.30
N PRO A 277 -9.01 -15.15 28.78
CA PRO A 277 -9.02 -15.49 30.19
C PRO A 277 -7.62 -15.63 30.82
N GLY A 278 -6.61 -15.92 30.00
CA GLY A 278 -5.21 -16.02 30.45
C GLY A 278 -4.58 -14.67 30.80
N SER A 279 -5.22 -13.56 30.42
CA SER A 279 -4.72 -12.20 30.61
C SER A 279 -5.34 -11.47 31.79
N PHE A 280 -6.08 -12.16 32.68
CA PHE A 280 -6.73 -11.54 33.83
C PHE A 280 -5.72 -11.04 34.86
N TYR A 281 -6.00 -9.85 35.39
CA TYR A 281 -5.30 -9.23 36.49
C TYR A 281 -6.30 -8.53 37.45
N ILE A 282 -5.84 -8.19 38.61
CA ILE A 282 -6.63 -7.45 39.58
C ILE A 282 -6.17 -6.00 39.60
N GLU A 283 -7.08 -5.10 39.33
CA GLU A 283 -6.91 -3.66 39.53
C GLU A 283 -7.48 -3.26 40.87
N VAL A 284 -6.64 -2.69 41.73
CA VAL A 284 -7.02 -2.21 43.05
C VAL A 284 -6.89 -0.70 43.04
N LEU A 285 -7.97 -0.02 43.40
CA LEU A 285 -7.93 1.42 43.66
C LEU A 285 -7.60 1.65 45.15
N LEU A 286 -6.29 1.71 45.47
CA LEU A 286 -5.80 1.86 46.82
C LEU A 286 -5.82 3.33 47.23
N GLU A 287 -6.34 3.63 48.47
CA GLU A 287 -6.26 4.98 49.04
C GLU A 287 -4.80 5.41 49.21
N GLU A 288 -4.47 6.66 48.83
CA GLU A 288 -3.10 7.21 48.94
C GLU A 288 -2.52 7.08 50.36
N THR A 289 -3.37 7.20 51.40
CA THR A 289 -2.99 7.04 52.80
C THR A 289 -2.52 5.64 53.15
N LYS A 290 -2.92 4.63 52.38
CA LYS A 290 -2.58 3.22 52.60
C LYS A 290 -1.40 2.74 51.70
N LEU A 291 -0.89 3.59 50.80
CA LEU A 291 0.14 3.25 49.86
C LEU A 291 1.52 3.00 50.48
N LYS A 292 1.77 3.60 51.67
CA LYS A 292 3.06 3.45 52.37
C LYS A 292 3.37 1.99 52.65
N GLY A 293 4.53 1.51 52.18
CA GLY A 293 5.00 0.14 52.32
C GLY A 293 4.48 -0.84 51.27
N VAL A 294 3.59 -0.42 50.36
CA VAL A 294 3.21 -1.21 49.19
C VAL A 294 4.23 -0.92 48.06
N LYS A 295 4.86 -1.97 47.55
CA LYS A 295 5.90 -1.89 46.53
C LYS A 295 5.67 -2.98 45.47
N LYS A 296 6.27 -2.83 44.29
CA LYS A 296 6.34 -3.91 43.32
C LYS A 296 6.94 -5.17 43.96
N GLY A 297 6.28 -6.31 43.80
CA GLY A 297 6.63 -7.57 44.46
C GLY A 297 5.90 -7.81 45.78
N SER A 298 5.10 -6.86 46.32
CA SER A 298 4.26 -7.09 47.52
C SER A 298 3.25 -8.22 47.24
N ILE A 299 3.12 -9.15 48.18
CA ILE A 299 2.13 -10.26 48.10
C ILE A 299 0.74 -9.69 48.41
N ALA A 300 -0.25 -10.12 47.68
CA ALA A 300 -1.64 -9.73 47.81
C ALA A 300 -2.54 -10.97 47.96
N TYR A 301 -3.48 -10.90 48.87
CA TYR A 301 -4.54 -11.88 49.06
C TYR A 301 -5.84 -11.25 48.58
N ILE A 302 -6.48 -11.86 47.59
CA ILE A 302 -7.68 -11.34 46.96
C ILE A 302 -8.84 -12.26 47.28
N ARG A 303 -9.95 -11.69 47.73
CA ARG A 303 -11.22 -12.37 48.00
C ARG A 303 -12.29 -11.71 47.16
N LEU A 304 -12.86 -12.44 46.20
CA LEU A 304 -13.90 -11.92 45.32
C LEU A 304 -15.28 -12.12 45.94
N ASP A 305 -16.16 -11.14 45.78
CA ASP A 305 -17.53 -11.18 46.33
C ASP A 305 -18.34 -12.37 45.80
N ALA A 306 -18.10 -12.79 44.57
CA ALA A 306 -18.73 -13.94 43.93
C ALA A 306 -18.28 -15.29 44.53
N TYR A 307 -17.10 -15.33 45.19
CA TYR A 307 -16.48 -16.56 45.76
C TYR A 307 -15.83 -16.25 47.13
N PRO A 308 -16.61 -15.98 48.14
CA PRO A 308 -16.11 -15.50 49.47
C PRO A 308 -15.21 -16.52 50.15
N ASP A 309 -15.39 -17.82 49.88
CA ASP A 309 -14.62 -18.90 50.47
C ASP A 309 -13.29 -19.16 49.77
N LEU A 310 -13.07 -18.55 48.59
CA LEU A 310 -11.85 -18.74 47.81
C LEU A 310 -10.92 -17.53 47.96
N VAL A 311 -9.67 -17.80 48.27
CA VAL A 311 -8.61 -16.77 48.31
C VAL A 311 -7.70 -16.96 47.10
N PHE A 312 -7.62 -15.93 46.30
CA PHE A 312 -6.64 -15.83 45.22
C PHE A 312 -5.38 -15.15 45.75
N GLU A 313 -4.22 -15.66 45.37
CA GLU A 313 -2.95 -15.03 45.68
C GLU A 313 -2.40 -14.30 44.47
N GLY A 314 -1.80 -13.15 44.68
CA GLY A 314 -1.18 -12.36 43.61
C GLY A 314 0.02 -11.59 44.12
N VAL A 315 0.70 -10.97 43.16
CA VAL A 315 1.87 -10.11 43.43
C VAL A 315 1.64 -8.76 42.75
N VAL A 316 1.92 -7.68 43.46
CA VAL A 316 1.89 -6.33 42.90
C VAL A 316 2.88 -6.27 41.73
N GLU A 317 2.33 -6.11 40.58
CA GLU A 317 3.12 -6.01 39.32
C GLU A 317 3.54 -4.56 39.06
N ASP A 318 2.61 -3.61 39.27
CA ASP A 318 2.87 -2.19 39.08
C ASP A 318 1.96 -1.30 39.91
N ILE A 319 2.39 -0.07 40.13
CA ILE A 319 1.65 0.97 40.87
C ILE A 319 1.59 2.20 39.97
N SER A 320 0.39 2.67 39.66
CA SER A 320 0.20 3.81 38.78
C SER A 320 0.90 5.07 39.32
N PRO A 321 1.61 5.84 38.51
CA PRO A 321 2.21 7.11 38.89
C PRO A 321 1.16 8.25 39.06
N ALA A 322 -0.10 8.01 38.70
CA ALA A 322 -1.17 8.98 38.73
C ALA A 322 -2.40 8.42 39.46
N SER A 323 -3.18 9.29 40.11
CA SER A 323 -4.45 8.91 40.72
C SER A 323 -5.52 8.61 39.66
N ALA A 324 -6.47 7.74 39.96
CA ALA A 324 -7.59 7.43 39.09
C ALA A 324 -8.42 8.66 38.72
N ALA A 325 -8.48 9.68 39.60
CA ALA A 325 -9.20 10.92 39.33
C ALA A 325 -8.55 11.81 38.30
N THR A 326 -7.23 11.69 38.07
CA THR A 326 -6.48 12.47 37.07
C THR A 326 -7.01 12.25 35.65
N PHE A 327 -7.47 11.04 35.33
CA PHE A 327 -7.97 10.65 34.00
C PHE A 327 -9.49 10.43 33.96
N ALA A 328 -10.22 10.94 34.96
CA ALA A 328 -11.68 10.84 34.99
C ALA A 328 -12.29 11.71 33.86
N LEU A 329 -13.28 11.18 33.15
CA LEU A 329 -14.02 11.89 32.08
C LEU A 329 -14.69 13.18 32.53
N VAL A 330 -15.03 13.29 33.82
CA VAL A 330 -15.55 14.50 34.44
C VAL A 330 -14.58 14.88 35.57
N PRO A 331 -13.69 15.86 35.33
CA PRO A 331 -12.86 16.39 36.39
C PRO A 331 -13.75 16.98 37.48
N ARG A 332 -13.50 16.64 38.73
CA ARG A 332 -14.17 17.32 39.84
C ARG A 332 -13.65 18.76 39.90
N ASP A 333 -14.53 19.70 39.58
CA ASP A 333 -14.20 21.13 39.62
C ASP A 333 -14.10 21.53 41.11
N VAL A 334 -12.88 21.81 41.55
CA VAL A 334 -12.57 22.28 42.92
C VAL A 334 -12.74 23.79 43.10
N SER A 335 -13.32 24.48 42.10
CA SER A 335 -13.43 25.93 42.06
C SER A 335 -14.61 26.51 42.89
N ALA A 336 -15.43 25.70 43.50
CA ALA A 336 -16.59 26.14 44.28
C ALA A 336 -16.33 26.22 45.79
N GLY A 337 -15.25 26.80 46.25
CA GLY A 337 -15.09 27.37 47.61
C GLY A 337 -15.07 26.44 48.82
N GLU A 338 -15.40 25.17 48.72
CA GLU A 338 -15.29 24.20 49.82
C GLU A 338 -14.16 23.19 49.57
N PHE A 339 -13.01 23.42 50.20
CA PHE A 339 -11.88 22.50 50.23
C PHE A 339 -12.20 21.27 51.12
N THR A 340 -13.00 20.32 50.62
CA THR A 340 -13.04 19.01 51.22
C THR A 340 -11.90 18.17 50.70
N LYS A 341 -10.90 17.87 51.50
CA LYS A 341 -9.78 16.98 51.16
C LYS A 341 -10.31 15.58 50.87
N VAL A 342 -10.50 15.24 49.61
CA VAL A 342 -10.91 13.91 49.19
C VAL A 342 -9.65 13.05 48.98
N VAL A 343 -9.60 11.92 49.70
CA VAL A 343 -8.52 10.94 49.59
C VAL A 343 -8.45 10.41 48.15
N GLN A 344 -7.30 10.56 47.54
CA GLN A 344 -7.07 10.07 46.17
C GLN A 344 -6.89 8.56 46.17
N ARG A 345 -7.32 7.90 45.07
CA ARG A 345 -7.15 6.46 44.85
C ARG A 345 -6.10 6.22 43.79
N ILE A 346 -5.10 5.44 44.10
CA ILE A 346 -4.00 5.07 43.20
C ILE A 346 -4.26 3.67 42.66
N PRO A 347 -4.33 3.50 41.36
CA PRO A 347 -4.46 2.18 40.74
C PRO A 347 -3.19 1.34 41.00
N VAL A 348 -3.41 0.12 41.51
CA VAL A 348 -2.37 -0.88 41.76
C VAL A 348 -2.74 -2.12 40.93
N LYS A 349 -1.85 -2.57 40.07
CA LYS A 349 -2.00 -3.76 39.24
C LYS A 349 -1.41 -4.96 40.00
N ILE A 350 -2.21 -6.01 40.16
CA ILE A 350 -1.80 -7.25 40.80
C ILE A 350 -1.95 -8.40 39.81
N LYS A 351 -0.85 -9.07 39.55
CA LYS A 351 -0.81 -10.30 38.78
C LYS A 351 -1.21 -11.48 39.66
N ILE A 352 -2.19 -12.26 39.24
CA ILE A 352 -2.65 -13.43 39.99
C ILE A 352 -1.61 -14.55 39.78
N THR A 353 -1.15 -15.12 40.88
CA THR A 353 -0.15 -16.21 40.89
C THR A 353 -0.74 -17.55 41.29
N LYS A 354 -1.85 -17.54 42.04
CA LYS A 354 -2.51 -18.76 42.51
C LYS A 354 -4.02 -18.56 42.59
N GLY A 355 -4.77 -19.53 42.11
CA GLY A 355 -6.23 -19.52 42.03
C GLY A 355 -6.71 -20.03 40.65
N ASP A 356 -7.99 -20.40 40.54
CA ASP A 356 -8.57 -20.83 39.25
C ASP A 356 -9.05 -19.63 38.44
N LEU A 357 -8.28 -19.24 37.45
CA LEU A 357 -8.59 -18.13 36.54
C LEU A 357 -9.89 -18.33 35.74
N ARG A 358 -10.36 -19.57 35.57
CA ARG A 358 -11.61 -19.87 34.86
C ARG A 358 -12.87 -19.35 35.57
N LEU A 359 -12.77 -19.15 36.87
CA LEU A 359 -13.85 -18.57 37.68
C LEU A 359 -13.97 -17.05 37.54
N LEU A 360 -12.92 -16.40 37.09
CA LEU A 360 -12.88 -14.94 36.97
C LEU A 360 -13.71 -14.44 35.78
N ARG A 361 -14.32 -13.27 35.99
CA ARG A 361 -15.02 -12.52 34.95
C ARG A 361 -14.61 -11.05 35.05
N VAL A 362 -14.39 -10.40 33.92
CA VAL A 362 -14.10 -8.94 33.89
C VAL A 362 -15.22 -8.18 34.55
N GLY A 363 -14.87 -7.25 35.49
CA GLY A 363 -15.82 -6.46 36.25
C GLY A 363 -16.23 -7.03 37.58
N MET A 364 -15.82 -8.26 37.97
CA MET A 364 -16.03 -8.76 39.35
C MET A 364 -15.33 -7.86 40.33
N GLY A 365 -15.99 -7.63 41.50
CA GLY A 365 -15.47 -6.90 42.61
C GLY A 365 -15.04 -7.80 43.79
N GLY A 366 -14.43 -7.22 44.82
CA GLY A 366 -14.00 -7.93 46.01
C GLY A 366 -13.14 -7.08 46.94
N GLU A 367 -12.46 -7.75 47.84
CA GLU A 367 -11.49 -7.17 48.76
C GLU A 367 -10.08 -7.68 48.48
N VAL A 368 -9.08 -6.85 48.84
CA VAL A 368 -7.67 -7.22 48.77
C VAL A 368 -6.94 -6.80 50.02
N GLU A 369 -6.07 -7.66 50.47
CA GLU A 369 -5.08 -7.42 51.51
C GLU A 369 -3.68 -7.48 50.93
N ILE A 370 -3.02 -6.34 50.81
CA ILE A 370 -1.64 -6.25 50.24
C ILE A 370 -0.67 -6.18 51.43
N ARG A 371 0.24 -7.15 51.50
CA ARG A 371 1.27 -7.19 52.54
C ARG A 371 2.30 -6.10 52.27
N ARG A 372 2.49 -5.23 53.29
CA ARG A 372 3.50 -4.15 53.22
C ARG A 372 4.89 -4.72 53.35
N MET A 373 5.79 -4.27 52.52
CA MET A 373 7.23 -4.53 52.61
C MET A 373 7.86 -3.46 53.51
N LYS A 374 8.82 -3.88 54.30
CA LYS A 374 9.61 -2.99 55.15
C LYS A 374 10.54 -2.11 54.32
#